data_0f69a6ff488f45d940cb9c086a3b2550
#
_entry.id   0f69a6ff488f45d940cb9c086a3b2550
#
_cell.length_a   1.000
_cell.length_b   1.000
_cell.length_c   1.000
_cell.angle_alpha   90.00
_cell.angle_beta   90.00
_cell.angle_gamma   90.00
#
_symmetry.space_group_name_H-M   'P 1'
#
loop_
_entity.id
_entity.type
_entity.pdbx_description
1 polymer ?
#
loop_
_entity_poly.entity_id
_entity_poly.type
_entity_poly.pdbx_seq_one_letter_code
_entity_poly.pdbx_strand_id
1 'polypeptide(L)'
;MKYSVRYNRSLDLESFDEIIIELKDEKYEDLLGFFNRYSDKRIVIKIDDCSNFLEENKIELFKQLEEENPEFNYTFLLKKYDLDKKTEVIQLLYDNDFSYYVEDFISDEEEMWNAIRTGYSDVIITDSLCFYLEDIAPILHSYGINVRVFPNICQRKFLHGNDIKSFFIRAEDVKIYEPYVDIFEFWGEDNQQEAYKNIYSKSKQWVGPLNQYIIGFKEEVEGHHILPTFGERRLGCGRSCLKGGRCRLCDAYIQLSSTLKKNDLVLINEEMDAIQSKSEFINIDWYFWKNII
;
A
#
# COMPACT_ATOMS: atom_id res chain seq x y z
N MET A 1 4.78 1.05 -11.57
CA MET A 1 4.47 0.76 -10.15
C MET A 1 5.75 0.44 -9.42
N LYS A 2 5.93 0.98 -8.22
CA LYS A 2 7.12 0.77 -7.39
C LYS A 2 6.78 -0.10 -6.19
N TYR A 3 7.71 -0.97 -5.81
CA TYR A 3 7.61 -1.84 -4.65
C TYR A 3 8.66 -1.46 -3.61
N SER A 4 8.23 -1.23 -2.38
CA SER A 4 9.08 -0.88 -1.26
C SER A 4 9.35 -2.08 -0.36
N VAL A 5 10.55 -2.13 0.22
CA VAL A 5 10.97 -3.15 1.18
C VAL A 5 11.71 -2.54 2.35
N ARG A 6 11.52 -3.10 3.55
CA ARG A 6 12.38 -2.79 4.71
C ARG A 6 13.67 -3.57 4.60
N TYR A 7 14.78 -2.87 4.82
CA TYR A 7 16.13 -3.47 4.70
C TYR A 7 16.31 -4.63 5.66
N ASN A 8 16.69 -5.77 5.09
CA ASN A 8 17.22 -6.91 5.82
C ASN A 8 18.34 -7.53 5.01
N ARG A 9 19.46 -7.86 5.66
CA ARG A 9 20.66 -8.42 5.00
C ARG A 9 20.40 -9.74 4.27
N SER A 10 19.33 -10.45 4.60
CA SER A 10 18.96 -11.72 3.98
C SER A 10 18.10 -11.62 2.73
N LEU A 11 17.62 -10.41 2.38
CA LEU A 11 16.73 -10.19 1.25
C LEU A 11 17.49 -9.84 -0.03
N ASP A 12 16.94 -10.25 -1.16
CA ASP A 12 17.32 -9.75 -2.46
C ASP A 12 16.73 -8.36 -2.71
N LEU A 13 17.48 -7.32 -2.36
CA LEU A 13 17.08 -5.93 -2.49
C LEU A 13 17.07 -5.44 -3.94
N GLU A 14 17.81 -6.08 -4.84
CA GLU A 14 17.89 -5.68 -6.24
C GLU A 14 16.53 -5.71 -6.94
N SER A 15 15.64 -6.56 -6.45
CA SER A 15 14.31 -6.73 -7.02
C SER A 15 13.31 -5.64 -6.63
N PHE A 16 13.62 -4.77 -5.69
CA PHE A 16 12.73 -3.69 -5.21
C PHE A 16 13.13 -2.34 -5.80
N ASP A 17 12.18 -1.42 -5.88
CA ASP A 17 12.38 -0.07 -6.39
C ASP A 17 12.77 0.92 -5.29
N GLU A 18 12.41 0.56 -4.06
CA GLU A 18 12.66 1.37 -2.86
C GLU A 18 13.09 0.50 -1.69
N ILE A 19 14.04 1.00 -0.91
CA ILE A 19 14.59 0.31 0.25
C ILE A 19 14.46 1.22 1.47
N ILE A 20 13.79 0.74 2.51
CA ILE A 20 13.66 1.45 3.80
C ILE A 20 14.74 0.94 4.74
N ILE A 21 15.61 1.83 5.21
CA ILE A 21 16.67 1.53 6.18
C ILE A 21 16.39 2.24 7.50
N GLU A 22 16.68 1.61 8.62
CA GLU A 22 16.67 2.26 9.94
C GLU A 22 18.02 2.93 10.16
N LEU A 23 18.00 4.23 10.46
CA LEU A 23 19.20 4.97 10.81
C LEU A 23 19.58 4.66 12.27
N LYS A 24 20.75 4.07 12.44
CA LYS A 24 21.38 3.77 13.75
C LYS A 24 22.67 4.57 13.89
N ASP A 25 23.72 3.92 14.33
CA ASP A 25 25.04 4.54 14.54
C ASP A 25 25.95 4.33 13.31
N GLU A 26 25.38 4.45 12.11
CA GLU A 26 26.14 4.32 10.88
C GLU A 26 27.12 5.47 10.70
N LYS A 27 28.33 5.12 10.21
CA LYS A 27 29.32 6.11 9.78
C LYS A 27 29.05 6.55 8.36
N TYR A 28 29.59 7.70 8.00
CA TYR A 28 29.48 8.26 6.64
C TYR A 28 29.86 7.25 5.56
N GLU A 29 30.99 6.55 5.74
CA GLU A 29 31.50 5.57 4.78
C GLU A 29 30.55 4.38 4.59
N ASP A 30 29.88 3.95 5.65
CA ASP A 30 28.91 2.85 5.61
C ASP A 30 27.67 3.27 4.83
N LEU A 31 27.14 4.48 5.09
CA LEU A 31 26.03 5.06 4.35
C LEU A 31 26.40 5.28 2.88
N LEU A 32 27.54 5.89 2.60
CA LEU A 32 28.02 6.11 1.24
C LEU A 32 28.16 4.79 0.48
N GLY A 33 28.72 3.76 1.12
CA GLY A 33 28.84 2.42 0.54
C GLY A 33 27.47 1.80 0.21
N PHE A 34 26.47 2.01 1.07
CA PHE A 34 25.12 1.55 0.84
C PHE A 34 24.44 2.29 -0.31
N PHE A 35 24.52 3.64 -0.33
CA PHE A 35 23.94 4.46 -1.38
C PHE A 35 24.57 4.17 -2.75
N ASN A 36 25.88 4.02 -2.82
CA ASN A 36 26.56 3.64 -4.06
C ASN A 36 26.10 2.28 -4.60
N ARG A 37 25.89 1.32 -3.70
CA ARG A 37 25.43 -0.03 -4.09
C ARG A 37 24.02 -0.01 -4.66
N TYR A 38 23.15 0.86 -4.17
CA TYR A 38 21.72 0.94 -4.54
C TYR A 38 21.37 2.30 -5.14
N SER A 39 22.29 2.88 -5.93
CA SER A 39 22.15 4.22 -6.51
C SER A 39 20.97 4.37 -7.50
N ASP A 40 20.51 3.26 -8.06
CA ASP A 40 19.32 3.19 -8.93
C ASP A 40 17.99 3.10 -8.15
N LYS A 41 18.06 2.97 -6.82
CA LYS A 41 16.88 2.84 -5.93
C LYS A 41 16.57 4.15 -5.22
N ARG A 42 15.32 4.30 -4.79
CA ARG A 42 14.97 5.29 -3.78
C ARG A 42 15.28 4.73 -2.40
N ILE A 43 16.02 5.46 -1.58
CA ILE A 43 16.34 5.08 -0.21
C ILE A 43 15.46 5.86 0.75
N VAL A 44 14.74 5.16 1.62
CA VAL A 44 13.98 5.76 2.71
C VAL A 44 14.76 5.58 4.01
N ILE A 45 15.10 6.68 4.64
CA ILE A 45 15.88 6.71 5.87
C ILE A 45 14.93 6.86 7.03
N LYS A 46 14.68 5.78 7.75
CA LYS A 46 13.79 5.78 8.89
C LYS A 46 14.50 6.30 10.13
N ILE A 47 14.00 7.40 10.69
CA ILE A 47 14.43 7.98 11.96
C ILE A 47 13.55 7.41 13.06
N ASP A 48 14.09 6.48 13.84
CA ASP A 48 13.38 5.86 14.96
C ASP A 48 13.50 6.64 16.25
N ASP A 49 14.58 7.41 16.42
CA ASP A 49 14.89 8.24 17.59
C ASP A 49 15.26 9.66 17.15
N CYS A 50 14.29 10.56 17.25
CA CYS A 50 14.47 11.99 16.91
C CYS A 50 15.47 12.68 17.84
N SER A 51 15.55 12.27 19.12
CA SER A 51 16.49 12.85 20.07
C SER A 51 17.92 12.53 19.68
N ASN A 52 18.21 11.27 19.40
CA ASN A 52 19.55 10.86 18.96
C ASN A 52 19.93 11.52 17.61
N PHE A 53 18.97 11.64 16.67
CA PHE A 53 19.19 12.33 15.40
C PHE A 53 19.66 13.77 15.58
N LEU A 54 19.06 14.51 16.52
CA LEU A 54 19.41 15.89 16.83
C LEU A 54 20.71 16.00 17.64
N GLU A 55 20.88 15.19 18.70
CA GLU A 55 22.03 15.23 19.60
C GLU A 55 23.34 14.89 18.90
N GLU A 56 23.32 13.92 17.99
CA GLU A 56 24.47 13.52 17.18
C GLU A 56 24.65 14.36 15.91
N ASN A 57 23.77 15.37 15.72
CA ASN A 57 23.80 16.24 14.54
C ASN A 57 23.89 15.48 13.21
N LYS A 58 23.12 14.38 13.12
CA LYS A 58 23.16 13.45 11.95
C LYS A 58 22.80 14.14 10.63
N ILE A 59 22.15 15.29 10.67
CA ILE A 59 21.83 16.08 9.47
C ILE A 59 23.07 16.45 8.66
N GLU A 60 24.21 16.69 9.32
CA GLU A 60 25.45 17.07 8.62
C GLU A 60 26.01 15.93 7.78
N LEU A 61 25.79 14.67 8.18
CA LEU A 61 26.16 13.52 7.35
C LEU A 61 25.39 13.53 6.02
N PHE A 62 24.11 13.88 6.05
CA PHE A 62 23.27 13.92 4.85
C PHE A 62 23.55 15.15 3.99
N LYS A 63 23.89 16.30 4.59
CA LYS A 63 24.36 17.46 3.83
C LYS A 63 25.63 17.14 3.07
N GLN A 64 26.61 16.52 3.72
CA GLN A 64 27.84 16.09 3.07
C GLN A 64 27.53 15.07 1.96
N LEU A 65 26.64 14.10 2.20
CA LEU A 65 26.25 13.11 1.22
C LEU A 65 25.63 13.76 -0.03
N GLU A 66 24.74 14.74 0.15
CA GLU A 66 24.10 15.47 -0.94
C GLU A 66 25.05 16.38 -1.71
N GLU A 67 25.98 17.06 -1.00
CA GLU A 67 26.99 17.88 -1.65
C GLU A 67 27.96 17.05 -2.53
N GLU A 68 28.35 15.87 -2.05
CA GLU A 68 29.26 14.99 -2.77
C GLU A 68 28.58 14.13 -3.84
N ASN A 69 27.28 13.81 -3.66
CA ASN A 69 26.53 12.89 -4.52
C ASN A 69 25.06 13.34 -4.71
N PRO A 70 24.83 14.44 -5.43
CA PRO A 70 23.49 15.04 -5.59
C PRO A 70 22.50 14.16 -6.38
N GLU A 71 22.99 13.08 -7.02
CA GLU A 71 22.16 12.13 -7.76
C GLU A 71 21.46 11.11 -6.87
N PHE A 72 21.83 10.99 -5.60
CA PHE A 72 21.21 10.01 -4.72
C PHE A 72 19.75 10.42 -4.41
N ASN A 73 18.85 9.47 -4.63
CA ASN A 73 17.42 9.66 -4.39
C ASN A 73 17.04 9.09 -3.02
N TYR A 74 16.86 9.96 -2.03
CA TYR A 74 16.45 9.54 -0.70
C TYR A 74 15.42 10.47 -0.06
N THR A 75 14.76 9.97 0.97
CA THR A 75 13.77 10.72 1.75
C THR A 75 13.79 10.21 3.19
N PHE A 76 13.36 11.05 4.12
CA PHE A 76 13.30 10.69 5.53
C PHE A 76 11.90 10.21 5.92
N LEU A 77 11.85 9.18 6.74
CA LEU A 77 10.64 8.65 7.37
C LEU A 77 10.74 8.82 8.87
N LEU A 78 9.81 9.57 9.45
CA LEU A 78 9.73 9.77 10.90
C LEU A 78 8.63 8.92 11.52
N LYS A 79 8.87 8.36 12.69
CA LYS A 79 7.83 7.69 13.48
C LYS A 79 6.74 8.65 13.94
N LYS A 80 5.50 8.14 14.04
CA LYS A 80 4.34 8.90 14.52
C LYS A 80 4.47 9.38 15.99
N TYR A 81 5.10 8.60 16.84
CA TYR A 81 4.90 8.65 18.30
C TYR A 81 5.96 9.40 19.11
N ASP A 82 6.97 9.97 18.52
CA ASP A 82 7.97 10.80 19.23
C ASP A 82 7.64 12.29 19.03
N LEU A 83 6.62 12.77 19.77
CA LEU A 83 5.98 14.07 19.49
C LEU A 83 6.87 15.28 19.80
N ASP A 84 7.64 15.27 20.88
CA ASP A 84 8.32 16.49 21.36
C ASP A 84 9.52 16.88 20.47
N LYS A 85 10.30 15.92 20.03
CA LYS A 85 11.48 16.16 19.18
C LYS A 85 11.18 16.07 17.67
N LYS A 86 10.07 15.46 17.31
CA LYS A 86 9.65 15.29 15.92
C LYS A 86 9.48 16.63 15.19
N THR A 87 8.86 17.61 15.84
CA THR A 87 8.67 18.95 15.24
C THR A 87 10.01 19.63 14.98
N GLU A 88 10.99 19.48 15.87
CA GLU A 88 12.34 20.01 15.69
C GLU A 88 13.05 19.33 14.50
N VAL A 89 12.93 18.00 14.37
CA VAL A 89 13.50 17.26 13.22
C VAL A 89 12.81 17.64 11.93
N ILE A 90 11.47 17.74 11.91
CA ILE A 90 10.73 18.18 10.72
C ILE A 90 11.20 19.58 10.29
N GLN A 91 11.30 20.52 11.22
CA GLN A 91 11.79 21.87 10.92
C GLN A 91 13.22 21.83 10.38
N LEU A 92 14.09 21.02 10.97
CA LEU A 92 15.47 20.86 10.51
C LEU A 92 15.55 20.28 9.10
N LEU A 93 14.73 19.28 8.78
CA LEU A 93 14.68 18.70 7.42
C LEU A 93 14.13 19.71 6.42
N TYR A 94 13.06 20.42 6.78
CA TYR A 94 12.46 21.46 5.95
C TYR A 94 13.45 22.62 5.67
N ASP A 95 14.14 23.12 6.70
CA ASP A 95 15.11 24.22 6.57
C ASP A 95 16.34 23.86 5.70
N ASN A 96 16.56 22.58 5.47
CA ASN A 96 17.64 22.05 4.63
C ASN A 96 17.14 21.42 3.31
N ASP A 97 15.89 21.68 2.92
CA ASP A 97 15.27 21.20 1.68
C ASP A 97 15.23 19.67 1.51
N PHE A 98 15.33 18.91 2.62
CA PHE A 98 15.22 17.45 2.57
C PHE A 98 13.78 16.98 2.46
N SER A 99 13.53 16.03 1.57
CA SER A 99 12.26 15.33 1.45
C SER A 99 11.98 14.47 2.69
N TYR A 100 10.77 14.53 3.21
CA TYR A 100 10.37 13.73 4.37
C TYR A 100 8.88 13.38 4.36
N TYR A 101 8.53 12.34 5.09
CA TYR A 101 7.15 12.01 5.44
C TYR A 101 7.10 11.37 6.84
N VAL A 102 5.91 11.23 7.37
CA VAL A 102 5.68 10.63 8.67
C VAL A 102 4.99 9.28 8.49
N GLU A 103 5.38 8.29 9.28
CA GLU A 103 4.69 6.99 9.38
C GLU A 103 3.32 7.21 10.05
N ASP A 104 2.53 8.09 9.43
CA ASP A 104 1.16 8.39 9.82
C ASP A 104 0.21 7.84 8.79
N PHE A 105 -0.78 7.11 9.28
CA PHE A 105 -1.80 6.52 8.42
C PHE A 105 -2.89 7.54 8.19
N ILE A 106 -2.92 8.11 7.00
CA ILE A 106 -3.96 9.08 6.59
C ILE A 106 -5.27 8.32 6.36
N SER A 107 -6.23 8.55 7.23
CA SER A 107 -7.52 7.85 7.23
C SER A 107 -8.72 8.74 6.92
N ASP A 108 -8.53 10.06 6.91
CA ASP A 108 -9.57 11.04 6.61
C ASP A 108 -9.03 12.27 5.84
N GLU A 109 -9.93 13.11 5.40
CA GLU A 109 -9.62 14.28 4.58
C GLU A 109 -8.85 15.36 5.35
N GLU A 110 -9.09 15.51 6.65
CA GLU A 110 -8.38 16.50 7.48
C GLU A 110 -6.91 16.13 7.62
N GLU A 111 -6.61 14.87 7.90
CA GLU A 111 -5.24 14.33 7.95
C GLU A 111 -4.54 14.50 6.60
N MET A 112 -5.24 14.25 5.49
CA MET A 112 -4.72 14.48 4.13
C MET A 112 -4.31 15.94 3.93
N TRP A 113 -5.20 16.90 4.24
CA TRP A 113 -4.89 18.32 4.10
C TRP A 113 -3.78 18.78 5.05
N ASN A 114 -3.66 18.16 6.23
CA ASN A 114 -2.54 18.42 7.13
C ASN A 114 -1.22 17.96 6.52
N ALA A 115 -1.15 16.77 5.93
CA ALA A 115 0.04 16.29 5.26
C ALA A 115 0.48 17.20 4.11
N ILE A 116 -0.48 17.69 3.29
CA ILE A 116 -0.22 18.66 2.22
C ILE A 116 0.36 19.96 2.80
N ARG A 117 -0.27 20.52 3.83
CA ARG A 117 0.20 21.79 4.46
C ARG A 117 1.57 21.67 5.10
N THR A 118 1.91 20.48 5.61
CA THR A 118 3.20 20.21 6.25
C THR A 118 4.30 19.92 5.21
N GLY A 119 3.94 19.72 3.93
CA GLY A 119 4.90 19.49 2.85
C GLY A 119 5.49 18.08 2.85
N TYR A 120 4.69 17.06 3.23
CA TYR A 120 5.13 15.67 3.13
C TYR A 120 5.42 15.28 1.68
N SER A 121 6.49 14.50 1.46
CA SER A 121 6.81 13.94 0.14
C SER A 121 5.97 12.73 -0.21
N ASP A 122 5.48 12.02 0.81
CA ASP A 122 4.71 10.79 0.68
C ASP A 122 3.63 10.73 1.75
N VAL A 123 2.53 10.04 1.44
CA VAL A 123 1.47 9.74 2.41
C VAL A 123 1.08 8.27 2.35
N ILE A 124 0.85 7.67 3.52
CA ILE A 124 0.35 6.30 3.63
C ILE A 124 -1.17 6.37 3.77
N ILE A 125 -1.88 6.02 2.71
CA ILE A 125 -3.35 6.03 2.72
C ILE A 125 -3.86 4.73 3.31
N THR A 126 -4.83 4.86 4.22
CA THR A 126 -5.43 3.71 4.89
C THR A 126 -6.95 3.84 5.04
N ASP A 127 -7.58 2.73 5.40
CA ASP A 127 -8.97 2.61 5.80
C ASP A 127 -9.96 3.29 4.84
N SER A 128 -10.66 4.32 5.30
CA SER A 128 -11.75 4.92 4.55
C SER A 128 -11.29 5.63 3.28
N LEU A 129 -10.14 6.25 3.30
CA LEU A 129 -9.62 6.97 2.14
C LEU A 129 -9.18 6.05 1.01
N CYS A 130 -8.77 4.81 1.30
CA CYS A 130 -8.42 3.85 0.27
C CYS A 130 -9.57 3.54 -0.73
N PHE A 131 -10.81 3.79 -0.34
CA PHE A 131 -11.96 3.64 -1.24
C PHE A 131 -12.21 4.85 -2.14
N TYR A 132 -11.48 5.93 -1.92
CA TYR A 132 -11.59 7.19 -2.66
C TYR A 132 -10.28 7.55 -3.36
N LEU A 133 -9.41 6.56 -3.63
CA LEU A 133 -8.12 6.78 -4.29
C LEU A 133 -8.27 7.48 -5.65
N GLU A 134 -9.35 7.20 -6.40
CA GLU A 134 -9.64 7.91 -7.66
C GLU A 134 -9.77 9.43 -7.48
N ASP A 135 -10.35 9.85 -6.36
CA ASP A 135 -10.62 11.26 -6.08
C ASP A 135 -9.42 11.95 -5.43
N ILE A 136 -8.73 11.26 -4.50
CA ILE A 136 -7.69 11.87 -3.67
C ILE A 136 -6.30 11.81 -4.29
N ALA A 137 -5.95 10.74 -5.02
CA ALA A 137 -4.62 10.61 -5.60
C ALA A 137 -4.28 11.74 -6.58
N PRO A 138 -5.18 12.17 -7.51
CA PRO A 138 -4.90 13.31 -8.37
C PRO A 138 -4.65 14.61 -7.58
N ILE A 139 -5.31 14.81 -6.44
CA ILE A 139 -5.08 15.96 -5.57
C ILE A 139 -3.66 15.89 -5.01
N LEU A 140 -3.29 14.77 -4.38
CA LEU A 140 -1.96 14.57 -3.81
C LEU A 140 -0.85 14.72 -4.85
N HIS A 141 -1.02 14.11 -6.03
CA HIS A 141 -0.08 14.23 -7.14
C HIS A 141 0.09 15.68 -7.62
N SER A 142 -0.98 16.51 -7.57
CA SER A 142 -0.86 17.92 -7.94
C SER A 142 0.02 18.74 -6.99
N TYR A 143 0.24 18.24 -5.78
CA TYR A 143 1.18 18.80 -4.80
C TYR A 143 2.53 18.06 -4.78
N GLY A 144 2.78 17.12 -5.70
CA GLY A 144 4.02 16.35 -5.77
C GLY A 144 4.16 15.28 -4.69
N ILE A 145 3.04 14.86 -4.08
CA ILE A 145 3.02 13.89 -2.98
C ILE A 145 2.76 12.49 -3.54
N ASN A 146 3.62 11.54 -3.21
CA ASN A 146 3.45 10.13 -3.58
C ASN A 146 2.42 9.44 -2.68
N VAL A 147 1.59 8.61 -3.28
CA VAL A 147 0.59 7.80 -2.59
C VAL A 147 1.14 6.41 -2.29
N ARG A 148 1.19 6.04 -1.01
CA ARG A 148 1.58 4.72 -0.53
C ARG A 148 0.39 3.96 0.00
N VAL A 149 0.33 2.66 -0.24
CA VAL A 149 -0.65 1.76 0.36
C VAL A 149 -0.02 0.43 0.76
N PHE A 150 -0.62 -0.21 1.78
CA PHE A 150 -0.32 -1.60 2.14
C PHE A 150 -1.36 -2.52 1.49
N PRO A 151 -1.04 -3.16 0.35
CA PRO A 151 -2.03 -3.95 -0.37
C PRO A 151 -2.41 -5.25 0.36
N ASN A 152 -1.47 -5.81 1.13
CA ASN A 152 -1.60 -7.11 1.78
C ASN A 152 -2.11 -7.05 3.23
N ILE A 153 -2.68 -5.93 3.67
CA ILE A 153 -3.30 -5.79 4.99
C ILE A 153 -4.81 -5.63 4.85
N CYS A 154 -5.55 -6.40 5.64
CA CYS A 154 -6.96 -6.19 5.87
C CYS A 154 -7.17 -5.04 6.85
N GLN A 155 -7.47 -3.86 6.33
CA GLN A 155 -7.62 -2.64 7.14
C GLN A 155 -9.02 -2.57 7.75
N ARG A 156 -9.11 -2.93 9.04
CA ARG A 156 -10.39 -3.13 9.73
C ARG A 156 -10.85 -2.01 10.66
N LYS A 157 -10.08 -0.98 10.84
CA LYS A 157 -10.19 -0.06 11.99
C LYS A 157 -11.62 0.38 12.39
N PHE A 158 -12.57 0.32 11.46
CA PHE A 158 -13.95 0.80 11.69
C PHE A 158 -15.08 -0.17 11.29
N LEU A 159 -14.75 -1.44 10.97
CA LEU A 159 -15.78 -2.38 10.50
C LEU A 159 -16.04 -3.47 11.52
N HIS A 160 -17.21 -3.42 12.15
CA HIS A 160 -17.78 -4.57 12.82
C HIS A 160 -18.31 -5.54 11.75
N GLY A 161 -17.71 -6.70 11.66
CA GLY A 161 -18.23 -7.81 10.86
C GLY A 161 -17.22 -8.43 9.91
N ASN A 162 -17.40 -8.28 8.68
CA ASN A 162 -16.95 -9.07 7.56
C ASN A 162 -15.65 -8.49 6.95
N ASP A 163 -14.59 -9.29 6.85
CA ASP A 163 -13.27 -8.87 6.34
C ASP A 163 -13.32 -8.39 4.90
N ILE A 164 -14.19 -8.95 4.08
CA ILE A 164 -14.36 -8.55 2.70
C ILE A 164 -14.86 -7.09 2.55
N LYS A 165 -15.44 -6.51 3.59
CA LYS A 165 -15.83 -5.09 3.62
C LYS A 165 -14.67 -4.15 3.92
N SER A 166 -13.56 -4.66 4.45
CA SER A 166 -12.36 -3.87 4.70
C SER A 166 -11.61 -3.62 3.39
N PHE A 167 -10.70 -2.63 3.40
CA PHE A 167 -9.86 -2.39 2.25
C PHE A 167 -8.69 -3.40 2.24
N PHE A 168 -8.43 -3.96 1.09
CA PHE A 168 -7.25 -4.72 0.71
C PHE A 168 -7.19 -4.76 -0.82
N ILE A 169 -6.02 -5.00 -1.38
CA ILE A 169 -5.83 -5.11 -2.83
C ILE A 169 -5.40 -6.55 -3.12
N ARG A 170 -6.13 -7.25 -4.00
CA ARG A 170 -5.68 -8.56 -4.48
C ARG A 170 -4.56 -8.38 -5.49
N ALA A 171 -3.72 -9.41 -5.63
CA ALA A 171 -2.61 -9.38 -6.58
C ALA A 171 -3.08 -9.15 -8.03
N GLU A 172 -4.19 -9.73 -8.42
CA GLU A 172 -4.81 -9.54 -9.74
C GLU A 172 -5.39 -8.14 -9.97
N ASP A 173 -5.74 -7.42 -8.90
CA ASP A 173 -6.34 -6.09 -8.97
C ASP A 173 -5.29 -4.96 -9.05
N VAL A 174 -4.01 -5.26 -8.86
CA VAL A 174 -2.91 -4.29 -8.80
C VAL A 174 -2.96 -3.26 -9.93
N LYS A 175 -3.17 -3.72 -11.16
CA LYS A 175 -3.21 -2.85 -12.34
C LYS A 175 -4.31 -1.79 -12.29
N ILE A 176 -5.39 -2.06 -11.59
CA ILE A 176 -6.52 -1.12 -11.41
C ILE A 176 -6.10 0.04 -10.53
N TYR A 177 -5.20 -0.21 -9.59
CA TYR A 177 -4.70 0.79 -8.62
C TYR A 177 -3.45 1.53 -9.09
N GLU A 178 -2.74 1.04 -10.13
CA GLU A 178 -1.53 1.69 -10.67
C GLU A 178 -1.67 3.19 -10.98
N PRO A 179 -2.80 3.70 -11.47
CA PRO A 179 -2.95 5.14 -11.73
C PRO A 179 -3.02 6.00 -10.47
N TYR A 180 -3.28 5.39 -9.31
CA TYR A 180 -3.61 6.08 -8.07
C TYR A 180 -2.62 5.80 -6.94
N VAL A 181 -1.76 4.81 -7.09
CA VAL A 181 -0.80 4.35 -6.08
C VAL A 181 0.59 4.34 -6.68
N ASP A 182 1.49 5.12 -6.11
CA ASP A 182 2.88 5.20 -6.57
C ASP A 182 3.72 4.06 -5.99
N ILE A 183 3.47 3.70 -4.73
CA ILE A 183 4.29 2.76 -3.98
C ILE A 183 3.42 1.75 -3.24
N PHE A 184 3.66 0.46 -3.49
CA PHE A 184 3.16 -0.63 -2.67
C PHE A 184 4.21 -1.02 -1.63
N GLU A 185 3.87 -0.82 -0.37
CA GLU A 185 4.67 -1.27 0.76
C GLU A 185 4.02 -2.52 1.36
N PHE A 186 4.80 -3.60 1.53
CA PHE A 186 4.29 -4.83 2.10
C PHE A 186 4.49 -4.88 3.61
N TRP A 187 3.44 -5.23 4.30
CA TRP A 187 3.50 -5.52 5.72
C TRP A 187 3.78 -7.01 5.93
N GLY A 188 4.53 -7.35 6.98
CA GLY A 188 4.86 -8.72 7.33
C GLY A 188 6.31 -8.85 7.80
N GLU A 189 6.68 -10.09 8.14
CA GLU A 189 8.07 -10.41 8.47
C GLU A 189 8.97 -10.25 7.24
N ASP A 190 10.22 -9.90 7.47
CA ASP A 190 11.19 -9.59 6.41
C ASP A 190 11.28 -10.70 5.35
N ASN A 191 11.28 -11.97 5.78
CA ASN A 191 11.33 -13.12 4.89
C ASN A 191 10.07 -13.31 4.02
N GLN A 192 8.98 -12.61 4.31
CA GLN A 192 7.72 -12.70 3.57
C GLN A 192 7.62 -11.60 2.49
N GLN A 193 8.37 -10.50 2.61
CA GLN A 193 8.24 -9.35 1.72
C GLN A 193 8.55 -9.69 0.26
N GLU A 194 9.59 -10.48 0.02
CA GLU A 194 9.90 -10.97 -1.33
C GLU A 194 8.79 -11.87 -1.89
N ALA A 195 8.20 -12.74 -1.08
CA ALA A 195 7.08 -13.56 -1.48
C ALA A 195 5.85 -12.72 -1.87
N TYR A 196 5.52 -11.70 -1.07
CA TYR A 196 4.45 -10.77 -1.41
C TYR A 196 4.74 -10.02 -2.70
N LYS A 197 5.93 -9.45 -2.87
CA LYS A 197 6.32 -8.80 -4.12
C LYS A 197 6.17 -9.75 -5.31
N ASN A 198 6.61 -10.98 -5.19
CA ASN A 198 6.50 -11.99 -6.26
C ASN A 198 5.04 -12.33 -6.60
N ILE A 199 4.13 -12.31 -5.62
CA ILE A 199 2.69 -12.51 -5.84
C ILE A 199 2.11 -11.30 -6.59
N TYR A 200 2.36 -10.09 -6.09
CA TYR A 200 1.75 -8.87 -6.59
C TYR A 200 2.32 -8.42 -7.94
N SER A 201 3.62 -8.57 -8.17
CA SER A 201 4.27 -8.18 -9.44
C SER A 201 3.80 -9.01 -10.64
N LYS A 202 3.35 -10.24 -10.41
CA LYS A 202 2.83 -11.11 -11.46
C LYS A 202 1.41 -10.74 -11.86
N SER A 203 0.69 -9.98 -11.03
CA SER A 203 -0.74 -9.61 -11.23
C SER A 203 -1.60 -10.82 -11.60
N LYS A 204 -1.32 -11.98 -10.98
CA LYS A 204 -2.02 -13.22 -11.25
C LYS A 204 -3.07 -13.48 -10.17
N GLN A 205 -4.18 -14.07 -10.62
CA GLN A 205 -5.21 -14.51 -9.70
C GLN A 205 -4.64 -15.48 -8.66
N TRP A 206 -4.91 -15.19 -7.40
CA TRP A 206 -4.54 -16.06 -6.30
C TRP A 206 -5.49 -17.26 -6.23
N VAL A 207 -4.92 -18.44 -6.21
CA VAL A 207 -5.65 -19.71 -6.01
C VAL A 207 -5.43 -20.17 -4.59
N GLY A 208 -6.43 -20.04 -3.73
CA GLY A 208 -6.41 -20.41 -2.33
C GLY A 208 -7.09 -19.35 -1.45
N PRO A 209 -7.18 -19.60 -0.13
CA PRO A 209 -7.80 -18.67 0.80
C PRO A 209 -7.07 -17.32 0.87
N LEU A 210 -7.82 -16.22 0.94
CA LEU A 210 -7.25 -14.87 1.03
C LEU A 210 -6.43 -14.66 2.31
N ASN A 211 -6.79 -15.31 3.41
CA ASN A 211 -6.08 -15.23 4.68
C ASN A 211 -4.66 -15.81 4.65
N GLN A 212 -4.28 -16.48 3.57
CA GLN A 212 -2.90 -16.97 3.39
C GLN A 212 -1.93 -15.86 2.96
N TYR A 213 -2.41 -14.78 2.32
CA TYR A 213 -1.54 -13.72 1.86
C TYR A 213 -2.01 -12.30 2.22
N ILE A 214 -3.24 -12.15 2.74
CA ILE A 214 -3.73 -10.88 3.27
C ILE A 214 -3.73 -10.92 4.78
N ILE A 215 -2.82 -10.17 5.37
CA ILE A 215 -2.61 -10.12 6.81
C ILE A 215 -3.84 -9.54 7.51
N GLY A 216 -4.29 -10.19 8.57
CA GLY A 216 -5.46 -9.77 9.34
C GLY A 216 -6.81 -10.19 8.72
N PHE A 217 -6.82 -10.83 7.56
CA PHE A 217 -8.02 -11.44 6.98
C PHE A 217 -8.34 -12.73 7.75
N LYS A 218 -9.53 -12.87 8.31
CA LYS A 218 -9.91 -14.00 9.17
C LYS A 218 -10.89 -14.95 8.51
N GLU A 219 -11.66 -14.46 7.55
CA GLU A 219 -12.65 -15.25 6.85
C GLU A 219 -11.97 -16.22 5.88
N GLU A 220 -12.47 -17.44 5.80
CA GLU A 220 -12.04 -18.41 4.81
C GLU A 220 -12.75 -18.13 3.48
N VAL A 221 -12.23 -17.16 2.73
CA VAL A 221 -12.70 -16.82 1.40
C VAL A 221 -11.63 -17.21 0.38
N GLU A 222 -12.00 -18.08 -0.53
CA GLU A 222 -11.13 -18.45 -1.62
C GLU A 222 -10.97 -17.29 -2.61
N GLY A 223 -9.74 -16.91 -2.92
CA GLY A 223 -9.46 -15.76 -3.81
C GLY A 223 -10.11 -15.90 -5.18
N HIS A 224 -10.07 -17.11 -5.75
CA HIS A 224 -10.65 -17.40 -7.05
C HIS A 224 -12.21 -17.45 -7.07
N HIS A 225 -12.85 -17.38 -5.90
CA HIS A 225 -14.31 -17.23 -5.80
C HIS A 225 -14.77 -15.77 -5.91
N ILE A 226 -13.83 -14.83 -5.87
CA ILE A 226 -14.13 -13.41 -5.98
C ILE A 226 -14.05 -13.02 -7.46
N LEU A 227 -15.12 -12.38 -7.94
CA LEU A 227 -15.21 -11.98 -9.35
C LEU A 227 -14.03 -11.05 -9.74
N PRO A 228 -13.55 -11.13 -10.99
CA PRO A 228 -12.49 -10.27 -11.51
C PRO A 228 -12.76 -8.77 -11.35
N THR A 229 -14.04 -8.36 -11.48
CA THR A 229 -14.48 -6.97 -11.34
C THR A 229 -14.47 -6.44 -9.90
N PHE A 230 -14.08 -7.25 -8.92
CA PHE A 230 -14.13 -6.86 -7.51
C PHE A 230 -13.27 -5.62 -7.23
N GLY A 231 -12.04 -5.57 -7.77
CA GLY A 231 -11.13 -4.43 -7.57
C GLY A 231 -11.72 -3.12 -8.09
N GLU A 232 -12.24 -3.11 -9.32
CA GLU A 232 -12.90 -1.94 -9.92
C GLU A 232 -14.07 -1.44 -9.08
N ARG A 233 -14.93 -2.37 -8.65
CA ARG A 233 -16.08 -2.05 -7.80
C ARG A 233 -15.68 -1.56 -6.41
N ARG A 234 -14.54 -1.99 -5.92
CA ARG A 234 -14.01 -1.56 -4.61
C ARG A 234 -13.44 -0.16 -4.70
N LEU A 235 -12.71 0.17 -5.75
CA LEU A 235 -12.16 1.49 -5.99
C LEU A 235 -13.26 2.56 -6.02
N GLY A 236 -14.37 2.30 -6.71
CA GLY A 236 -15.52 3.21 -6.79
C GLY A 236 -16.63 2.94 -5.74
N CYS A 237 -16.35 2.22 -4.67
CA CYS A 237 -17.40 1.72 -3.77
C CYS A 237 -18.17 2.81 -3.01
N GLY A 238 -17.52 3.95 -2.69
CA GLY A 238 -18.15 5.05 -1.91
C GLY A 238 -18.68 4.64 -0.54
N ARG A 239 -18.53 3.39 -0.12
CA ARG A 239 -18.92 2.82 1.20
C ARG A 239 -20.33 3.17 1.65
N SER A 240 -21.28 3.21 0.73
CA SER A 240 -22.69 3.52 1.06
C SER A 240 -23.28 2.60 2.14
N CYS A 241 -22.81 1.35 2.23
CA CYS A 241 -23.22 0.40 3.27
C CYS A 241 -22.86 0.87 4.69
N LEU A 242 -21.77 1.60 4.87
CA LEU A 242 -21.35 2.15 6.16
C LEU A 242 -22.15 3.40 6.56
N LYS A 243 -22.74 4.08 5.58
CA LYS A 243 -23.60 5.25 5.79
C LYS A 243 -25.09 4.87 5.93
N GLY A 244 -25.38 3.59 6.25
CA GLY A 244 -26.75 3.09 6.36
C GLY A 244 -27.40 2.72 5.02
N GLY A 245 -26.62 2.71 3.92
CA GLY A 245 -27.07 2.26 2.62
C GLY A 245 -27.30 0.74 2.55
N ARG A 246 -28.12 0.30 1.59
CA ARG A 246 -28.52 -1.12 1.43
C ARG A 246 -27.58 -1.90 0.50
N CYS A 247 -26.35 -1.45 0.29
CA CYS A 247 -25.40 -2.19 -0.54
C CYS A 247 -25.04 -3.52 0.14
N ARG A 248 -25.31 -4.64 -0.53
CA ARG A 248 -24.99 -6.00 -0.06
C ARG A 248 -23.93 -6.68 -0.89
N LEU A 249 -23.19 -5.94 -1.69
CA LEU A 249 -22.20 -6.50 -2.63
C LEU A 249 -21.20 -7.42 -1.91
N CYS A 250 -20.57 -6.93 -0.84
CA CYS A 250 -19.61 -7.73 -0.08
C CYS A 250 -20.24 -8.95 0.58
N ASP A 251 -21.46 -8.81 1.11
CA ASP A 251 -22.20 -9.93 1.73
C ASP A 251 -22.50 -11.03 0.69
N ALA A 252 -22.85 -10.62 -0.54
CA ALA A 252 -23.10 -11.53 -1.64
C ALA A 252 -21.83 -12.29 -2.07
N TYR A 253 -20.65 -11.62 -2.08
CA TYR A 253 -19.38 -12.31 -2.34
C TYR A 253 -19.10 -13.43 -1.34
N ILE A 254 -19.36 -13.19 -0.05
CA ILE A 254 -19.17 -14.21 0.99
C ILE A 254 -20.15 -15.34 0.83
N GLN A 255 -21.42 -15.00 0.63
CA GLN A 255 -22.44 -16.02 0.44
C GLN A 255 -22.11 -16.90 -0.78
N LEU A 256 -21.64 -16.29 -1.86
CA LEU A 256 -21.21 -17.01 -3.05
C LEU A 256 -20.02 -17.93 -2.74
N SER A 257 -18.96 -17.41 -2.10
CA SER A 257 -17.79 -18.21 -1.76
C SER A 257 -18.11 -19.38 -0.83
N SER A 258 -19.07 -19.22 0.06
CA SER A 258 -19.49 -20.30 0.97
C SER A 258 -20.39 -21.36 0.34
N THR A 259 -21.07 -21.04 -0.77
CA THR A 259 -22.02 -21.94 -1.43
C THR A 259 -21.43 -22.68 -2.62
N LEU A 260 -20.40 -22.14 -3.26
CA LEU A 260 -19.78 -22.76 -4.41
C LEU A 260 -18.81 -23.88 -3.99
N LYS A 261 -19.03 -25.07 -4.52
CA LYS A 261 -18.07 -26.16 -4.42
C LYS A 261 -16.94 -25.93 -5.42
N LYS A 262 -15.73 -26.36 -5.06
CA LYS A 262 -14.50 -26.19 -5.88
C LYS A 262 -14.66 -26.62 -7.35
N ASN A 263 -15.48 -27.63 -7.62
CA ASN A 263 -15.73 -28.14 -8.98
C ASN A 263 -16.69 -27.25 -9.79
N ASP A 264 -17.62 -26.56 -9.13
CA ASP A 264 -18.57 -25.67 -9.82
C ASP A 264 -17.88 -24.40 -10.32
N LEU A 265 -16.75 -24.04 -9.71
CA LEU A 265 -15.97 -22.86 -10.07
C LEU A 265 -15.03 -23.05 -11.24
N VAL A 266 -14.53 -24.26 -11.46
CA VAL A 266 -13.76 -24.58 -12.67
C VAL A 266 -14.65 -24.38 -13.90
N LEU A 267 -15.90 -24.80 -13.83
CA LEU A 267 -16.90 -24.60 -14.89
C LEU A 267 -17.24 -23.11 -15.08
N ILE A 268 -17.41 -22.36 -13.99
CA ILE A 268 -17.69 -20.92 -14.06
C ILE A 268 -16.48 -20.14 -14.63
N ASN A 269 -15.26 -20.52 -14.27
CA ASN A 269 -14.06 -19.89 -14.84
C ASN A 269 -13.89 -20.21 -16.33
N GLU A 270 -14.14 -21.44 -16.77
CA GLU A 270 -14.13 -21.83 -18.20
C GLU A 270 -15.23 -21.12 -18.99
N GLU A 271 -16.43 -20.99 -18.42
CA GLU A 271 -17.52 -20.24 -19.04
C GLU A 271 -17.23 -18.72 -19.01
N MET A 272 -16.62 -18.17 -17.95
CA MET A 272 -16.21 -16.77 -17.87
C MET A 272 -15.09 -16.43 -18.87
N ASP A 273 -14.10 -17.30 -19.04
CA ASP A 273 -13.05 -17.13 -20.06
C ASP A 273 -13.64 -17.15 -21.47
N ALA A 274 -14.62 -18.01 -21.71
CA ALA A 274 -15.35 -18.06 -22.96
C ALA A 274 -16.24 -16.83 -23.21
N ILE A 275 -16.73 -16.20 -22.15
CA ILE A 275 -17.59 -15.00 -22.19
C ILE A 275 -16.76 -13.72 -22.28
N GLN A 276 -15.62 -13.63 -21.60
CA GLN A 276 -14.67 -12.53 -21.75
C GLN A 276 -14.23 -12.34 -23.20
N SER A 277 -14.11 -13.45 -23.94
CA SER A 277 -13.81 -13.39 -25.36
C SER A 277 -14.94 -12.82 -26.24
N LYS A 278 -16.15 -12.69 -25.71
CA LYS A 278 -17.36 -12.26 -26.44
C LYS A 278 -17.95 -10.91 -26.02
N SER A 279 -17.30 -10.15 -25.17
CA SER A 279 -17.76 -8.82 -24.68
C SER A 279 -19.14 -8.76 -23.98
N GLU A 280 -19.71 -9.88 -23.57
CA GLU A 280 -21.02 -9.97 -22.91
C GLU A 280 -20.95 -9.95 -21.38
N PHE A 281 -19.80 -9.73 -20.83
CA PHE A 281 -19.48 -9.83 -19.40
C PHE A 281 -20.34 -8.94 -18.49
N ILE A 282 -20.69 -7.74 -18.94
CA ILE A 282 -21.52 -6.78 -18.19
C ILE A 282 -22.91 -7.33 -17.87
N ASN A 283 -23.47 -8.14 -18.77
CA ASN A 283 -24.81 -8.69 -18.62
C ASN A 283 -24.89 -9.87 -17.63
N ILE A 284 -23.83 -10.67 -17.54
CA ILE A 284 -23.79 -11.85 -16.64
C ILE A 284 -23.60 -11.39 -15.18
N ASP A 285 -22.76 -10.43 -14.94
CA ASP A 285 -22.55 -9.86 -13.63
C ASP A 285 -23.89 -9.30 -13.07
N TRP A 286 -24.67 -8.64 -13.93
CA TRP A 286 -25.97 -8.12 -13.55
C TRP A 286 -27.05 -9.22 -13.35
N TYR A 287 -27.03 -10.28 -14.15
CA TYR A 287 -27.97 -11.40 -14.05
C TYR A 287 -27.70 -12.23 -12.78
N PHE A 288 -26.45 -12.48 -12.46
CA PHE A 288 -26.04 -13.21 -11.25
C PHE A 288 -26.48 -12.46 -9.99
N TRP A 289 -26.25 -11.15 -9.95
CA TRP A 289 -26.64 -10.29 -8.80
C TRP A 289 -28.14 -10.14 -8.65
N LYS A 290 -28.90 -10.13 -9.71
CA LYS A 290 -30.35 -10.01 -9.69
C LYS A 290 -31.03 -11.21 -9.03
N ASN A 291 -30.43 -12.38 -9.07
CA ASN A 291 -30.98 -13.62 -8.52
C ASN A 291 -30.48 -13.95 -7.11
N ILE A 292 -29.47 -13.20 -6.58
CA ILE A 292 -28.92 -13.39 -5.24
C ILE A 292 -29.41 -12.28 -4.26
N ILE A 293 -29.86 -11.15 -4.77
CA ILE A 293 -30.44 -10.02 -4.01
C ILE A 293 -31.95 -10.13 -4.05
#